data_c5cf3915832b3caa7d14fdfba23e5250
#
_entry.id   c5cf3915832b3caa7d14fdfba23e5250
#
_cell.length_a   1.000
_cell.length_b   1.000
_cell.length_c   1.000
_cell.angle_alpha   90.00
_cell.angle_beta   90.00
_cell.angle_gamma   90.00
#
_symmetry.space_group_name_H-M   'P 1'
#
loop_
_entity.id
_entity.type
_entity.pdbx_description
1 polymer ?
#
loop_
_entity_poly.entity_id
_entity_poly.type
_entity_poly.pdbx_seq_one_letter_code
_entity_poly.pdbx_strand_id
1 'polypeptide(L)'
;GIKKIPDFTTTRSDHSVKKRVELHCHTKMSDMDGVSEAKDIVKRAYKWGHPAIAITDHGVVQGFTDANHVWDDLYKAEKNARKEKGEPAPDKQDFFKVIYGVEAYIVDDLKEITNNDKGQEIAGTTFVVFDIETTGFSPVHNKIIEIGAVKVKDGRITDRFSTFINPKVPIPFAIEKLTGINDSMVADAPEIETVLPQFLSFCEDAVLVAHNASFDTGFIRENAKRLFLPADFTYLDTMIMSRVLLPEQNKHTLDALCKVFNVSLENHHRAVDDAEATAHIFLHFMKMMEEQGLKTLAEMNTFARPSDENIARLHSYHCIILAKNDLGRINMYRLISMSHLKYF
;
A
#
# COMPACT_ATOMS: atom_id res chain seq x y z
N GLY A 1 -29.46 -17.68 47.14
CA GLY A 1 -30.38 -18.41 46.27
C GLY A 1 -30.16 -18.01 44.83
N ILE A 2 -30.08 -18.98 43.91
CA ILE A 2 -29.94 -18.75 42.45
C ILE A 2 -31.33 -18.33 41.96
N LYS A 3 -31.48 -17.11 41.47
CA LYS A 3 -32.70 -16.62 40.85
C LYS A 3 -32.66 -16.91 39.36
N LYS A 4 -33.64 -17.62 38.82
CA LYS A 4 -33.81 -17.81 37.40
C LYS A 4 -34.11 -16.44 36.75
N ILE A 5 -33.19 -15.96 35.93
CA ILE A 5 -33.39 -14.73 35.17
C ILE A 5 -34.20 -15.09 33.92
N PRO A 6 -35.25 -14.33 33.53
CA PRO A 6 -35.90 -14.54 32.26
C PRO A 6 -34.92 -14.44 31.11
N ASP A 7 -35.07 -15.34 30.14
CA ASP A 7 -34.26 -15.29 28.93
C ASP A 7 -34.66 -14.06 28.09
N PHE A 8 -33.79 -13.02 28.14
CA PHE A 8 -33.96 -11.79 27.34
C PHE A 8 -33.30 -11.92 25.95
N THR A 9 -32.92 -13.12 25.53
CA THR A 9 -32.33 -13.34 24.21
C THR A 9 -33.41 -13.09 23.14
N THR A 10 -33.48 -11.83 22.68
CA THR A 10 -34.17 -11.51 21.45
C THR A 10 -33.39 -12.11 20.30
N THR A 11 -33.95 -13.12 19.62
CA THR A 11 -33.36 -13.71 18.43
C THR A 11 -33.26 -12.59 17.38
N ARG A 12 -32.05 -12.12 17.11
CA ARG A 12 -31.82 -11.14 16.04
C ARG A 12 -32.26 -11.73 14.71
N SER A 13 -32.93 -10.93 13.89
CA SER A 13 -33.35 -11.29 12.53
C SER A 13 -32.97 -10.15 11.59
N ASP A 14 -32.65 -10.50 10.35
CA ASP A 14 -32.41 -9.52 9.30
C ASP A 14 -33.71 -9.32 8.50
N HIS A 15 -34.26 -8.12 8.56
CA HIS A 15 -35.48 -7.71 7.86
C HIS A 15 -35.19 -6.87 6.60
N SER A 16 -33.92 -6.75 6.18
CA SER A 16 -33.56 -6.01 4.98
C SER A 16 -34.18 -6.63 3.74
N VAL A 17 -34.79 -5.81 2.88
CA VAL A 17 -35.40 -6.28 1.62
C VAL A 17 -34.31 -6.80 0.67
N LYS A 18 -33.20 -6.07 0.57
CA LYS A 18 -32.03 -6.48 -0.22
C LYS A 18 -30.96 -7.05 0.72
N LYS A 19 -30.67 -8.32 0.59
CA LYS A 19 -29.65 -9.01 1.39
C LYS A 19 -28.24 -8.69 0.89
N ARG A 20 -27.33 -8.40 1.82
CA ARG A 20 -25.90 -8.24 1.55
C ARG A 20 -25.20 -9.61 1.60
N VAL A 21 -24.16 -9.77 0.81
CA VAL A 21 -23.19 -10.86 0.99
C VAL A 21 -22.09 -10.35 1.92
N GLU A 22 -21.85 -11.02 3.03
CA GLU A 22 -20.71 -10.73 3.89
C GLU A 22 -19.47 -11.42 3.31
N LEU A 23 -18.44 -10.62 3.00
CA LEU A 23 -17.21 -11.09 2.37
C LEU A 23 -16.02 -11.12 3.33
N HIS A 24 -16.20 -10.64 4.55
CA HIS A 24 -15.18 -10.59 5.59
C HIS A 24 -15.81 -11.04 6.93
N CYS A 25 -15.63 -12.30 7.27
CA CYS A 25 -16.27 -12.90 8.44
C CYS A 25 -15.34 -13.91 9.11
N HIS A 26 -15.14 -13.72 10.41
CA HIS A 26 -14.28 -14.55 11.25
C HIS A 26 -15.11 -15.56 12.05
N THR A 27 -14.60 -16.77 12.13
CA THR A 27 -15.12 -17.81 13.01
C THR A 27 -14.26 -17.90 14.27
N LYS A 28 -14.58 -18.81 15.17
CA LYS A 28 -13.74 -19.13 16.35
C LYS A 28 -12.34 -19.64 15.99
N MET A 29 -12.05 -19.92 14.71
CA MET A 29 -10.73 -20.31 14.24
C MET A 29 -9.79 -19.10 14.12
N SER A 30 -10.33 -17.88 14.14
CA SER A 30 -9.56 -16.65 14.27
C SER A 30 -9.32 -16.41 15.78
N ASP A 31 -8.11 -16.77 16.24
CA ASP A 31 -7.72 -16.62 17.64
C ASP A 31 -7.90 -15.17 18.13
N MET A 32 -8.47 -15.03 19.34
CA MET A 32 -8.71 -13.76 20.03
C MET A 32 -9.68 -12.79 19.32
N ASP A 33 -10.26 -13.16 18.17
CA ASP A 33 -11.12 -12.30 17.37
C ASP A 33 -12.52 -12.89 17.14
N GLY A 34 -12.61 -14.13 16.65
CA GLY A 34 -13.88 -14.80 16.39
C GLY A 34 -14.37 -15.65 17.55
N VAL A 35 -15.69 -15.63 17.83
CA VAL A 35 -16.31 -16.46 18.90
C VAL A 35 -17.36 -17.43 18.35
N SER A 36 -17.85 -17.23 17.12
CA SER A 36 -18.92 -18.03 16.52
C SER A 36 -18.36 -19.24 15.75
N GLU A 37 -19.08 -20.36 15.85
CA GLU A 37 -18.76 -21.54 15.04
C GLU A 37 -19.05 -21.26 13.56
N ALA A 38 -18.20 -21.76 12.65
CA ALA A 38 -18.41 -21.64 11.20
C ALA A 38 -19.80 -22.17 10.79
N LYS A 39 -20.21 -23.32 11.38
CA LYS A 39 -21.53 -23.93 11.16
C LYS A 39 -22.69 -23.02 11.53
N ASP A 40 -22.58 -22.24 12.61
CA ASP A 40 -23.65 -21.38 13.08
C ASP A 40 -23.77 -20.11 12.23
N ILE A 41 -22.64 -19.57 11.78
CA ILE A 41 -22.58 -18.46 10.83
C ILE A 41 -23.28 -18.83 9.52
N VAL A 42 -22.90 -19.99 8.93
CA VAL A 42 -23.48 -20.47 7.65
C VAL A 42 -24.98 -20.72 7.77
N LYS A 43 -25.43 -21.42 8.84
CA LYS A 43 -26.86 -21.65 9.11
C LYS A 43 -27.64 -20.35 9.30
N ARG A 44 -27.02 -19.37 9.98
CA ARG A 44 -27.66 -18.06 10.24
C ARG A 44 -27.82 -17.26 8.95
N ALA A 45 -26.79 -17.19 8.11
CA ALA A 45 -26.85 -16.51 6.83
C ALA A 45 -27.93 -17.11 5.91
N TYR A 46 -27.95 -18.44 5.81
CA TYR A 46 -29.01 -19.15 5.05
C TYR A 46 -30.41 -18.85 5.59
N LYS A 47 -30.60 -18.97 6.91
CA LYS A 47 -31.90 -18.70 7.56
C LYS A 47 -32.39 -17.27 7.34
N TRP A 48 -31.48 -16.31 7.25
CA TRP A 48 -31.80 -14.90 7.00
C TRP A 48 -32.03 -14.58 5.53
N GLY A 49 -31.85 -15.57 4.63
CA GLY A 49 -32.05 -15.41 3.19
C GLY A 49 -30.93 -14.69 2.46
N HIS A 50 -29.71 -14.68 3.03
CA HIS A 50 -28.55 -14.19 2.31
C HIS A 50 -28.23 -15.13 1.14
N PRO A 51 -27.79 -14.61 -0.03
CA PRO A 51 -27.46 -15.48 -1.17
C PRO A 51 -26.12 -16.20 -0.98
N ALA A 52 -25.23 -15.66 -0.13
CA ALA A 52 -23.93 -16.25 0.18
C ALA A 52 -23.35 -15.68 1.49
N ILE A 53 -22.33 -16.36 2.02
CA ILE A 53 -21.49 -15.94 3.14
C ILE A 53 -20.05 -16.37 2.87
N ALA A 54 -19.07 -15.49 3.13
CA ALA A 54 -17.66 -15.86 3.13
C ALA A 54 -17.22 -16.31 4.53
N ILE A 55 -16.26 -17.23 4.58
CA ILE A 55 -15.48 -17.56 5.78
C ILE A 55 -14.04 -17.13 5.50
N THR A 56 -13.54 -16.18 6.30
CA THR A 56 -12.25 -15.49 6.06
C THR A 56 -11.49 -15.35 7.36
N ASP A 57 -11.13 -16.46 7.97
CA ASP A 57 -10.38 -16.46 9.23
C ASP A 57 -8.95 -15.91 9.04
N HIS A 58 -8.36 -15.39 10.11
CA HIS A 58 -7.00 -14.86 10.14
C HIS A 58 -5.96 -15.94 9.88
N GLY A 59 -5.32 -15.89 8.72
CA GLY A 59 -4.18 -16.74 8.37
C GLY A 59 -4.47 -18.25 8.34
N VAL A 60 -5.74 -18.68 8.51
CA VAL A 60 -6.12 -20.08 8.64
C VAL A 60 -7.36 -20.42 7.83
N VAL A 61 -7.55 -21.71 7.56
CA VAL A 61 -8.65 -22.23 6.71
C VAL A 61 -9.41 -23.41 7.33
N GLN A 62 -9.24 -23.67 8.63
CA GLN A 62 -9.85 -24.79 9.32
C GLN A 62 -11.37 -24.74 9.33
N GLY A 63 -11.97 -23.54 9.33
CA GLY A 63 -13.42 -23.35 9.27
C GLY A 63 -14.09 -23.88 8.00
N PHE A 64 -13.34 -24.14 6.92
CA PHE A 64 -13.89 -24.55 5.63
C PHE A 64 -14.60 -25.90 5.68
N THR A 65 -14.04 -26.86 6.40
CA THR A 65 -14.62 -28.20 6.50
C THR A 65 -15.99 -28.15 7.16
N ASP A 66 -16.12 -27.45 8.27
CA ASP A 66 -17.39 -27.29 8.98
C ASP A 66 -18.42 -26.53 8.13
N ALA A 67 -17.98 -25.46 7.47
CA ALA A 67 -18.82 -24.66 6.58
C ALA A 67 -19.35 -25.50 5.39
N ASN A 68 -18.49 -26.34 4.79
CA ASN A 68 -18.87 -27.22 3.68
C ASN A 68 -19.85 -28.30 4.11
N HIS A 69 -19.63 -28.96 5.25
CA HIS A 69 -20.56 -29.96 5.76
C HIS A 69 -21.95 -29.37 5.99
N VAL A 70 -22.02 -28.19 6.58
CA VAL A 70 -23.32 -27.51 6.77
C VAL A 70 -23.98 -27.16 5.45
N TRP A 71 -23.22 -26.71 4.47
CA TRP A 71 -23.77 -26.45 3.13
C TRP A 71 -24.38 -27.69 2.51
N ASP A 72 -23.68 -28.84 2.59
CA ASP A 72 -24.18 -30.13 2.11
C ASP A 72 -25.48 -30.53 2.81
N ASP A 73 -25.56 -30.36 4.13
CA ASP A 73 -26.74 -30.66 4.91
C ASP A 73 -27.93 -29.76 4.54
N LEU A 74 -27.70 -28.47 4.38
CA LEU A 74 -28.73 -27.52 3.94
C LEU A 74 -29.24 -27.83 2.54
N TYR A 75 -28.33 -28.15 1.61
CA TYR A 75 -28.69 -28.53 0.26
C TYR A 75 -29.53 -29.83 0.21
N LYS A 76 -29.12 -30.85 0.99
CA LYS A 76 -29.86 -32.13 1.11
C LYS A 76 -31.27 -31.91 1.70
N ALA A 77 -31.38 -31.07 2.75
CA ALA A 77 -32.64 -30.73 3.37
C ALA A 77 -33.59 -30.03 2.39
N GLU A 78 -33.12 -29.04 1.65
CA GLU A 78 -33.92 -28.34 0.65
C GLU A 78 -34.33 -29.25 -0.51
N LYS A 79 -33.40 -30.12 -1.01
CA LYS A 79 -33.70 -31.11 -2.03
C LYS A 79 -34.82 -32.06 -1.60
N ASN A 80 -34.79 -32.55 -0.36
CA ASN A 80 -35.80 -33.45 0.17
C ASN A 80 -37.14 -32.74 0.31
N ALA A 81 -37.15 -31.51 0.85
CA ALA A 81 -38.37 -30.72 0.99
C ALA A 81 -39.07 -30.43 -0.36
N ARG A 82 -38.28 -30.14 -1.40
CA ARG A 82 -38.80 -29.95 -2.77
C ARG A 82 -39.35 -31.29 -3.36
N LYS A 83 -38.62 -32.39 -3.14
CA LYS A 83 -39.10 -33.71 -3.58
C LYS A 83 -40.44 -34.07 -2.99
N GLU A 84 -40.68 -33.80 -1.70
CA GLU A 84 -41.98 -34.03 -1.03
C GLU A 84 -43.10 -33.20 -1.65
N LYS A 85 -42.80 -32.04 -2.21
CA LYS A 85 -43.73 -31.14 -2.92
C LYS A 85 -43.89 -31.48 -4.41
N GLY A 86 -43.15 -32.45 -4.93
CA GLY A 86 -43.12 -32.77 -6.37
C GLY A 86 -42.36 -31.76 -7.21
N GLU A 87 -41.52 -30.92 -6.60
CA GLU A 87 -40.70 -29.90 -7.25
C GLU A 87 -39.33 -30.45 -7.65
N PRO A 88 -38.69 -29.92 -8.70
CA PRO A 88 -37.32 -30.28 -9.06
C PRO A 88 -36.32 -29.91 -7.96
N ALA A 89 -35.21 -30.66 -7.89
CA ALA A 89 -34.11 -30.33 -6.97
C ALA A 89 -33.58 -28.90 -7.25
N PRO A 90 -33.11 -28.17 -6.22
CA PRO A 90 -32.55 -26.87 -6.45
C PRO A 90 -31.28 -26.96 -7.31
N ASP A 91 -31.08 -26.01 -8.22
CA ASP A 91 -29.82 -25.93 -8.95
C ASP A 91 -28.71 -25.54 -7.96
N LYS A 92 -27.60 -26.28 -7.99
CA LYS A 92 -26.43 -25.97 -7.14
C LYS A 92 -25.81 -24.61 -7.43
N GLN A 93 -25.94 -24.09 -8.66
CA GLN A 93 -25.40 -22.80 -9.05
C GLN A 93 -26.21 -21.65 -8.46
N ASP A 94 -27.51 -21.83 -8.28
CA ASP A 94 -28.43 -20.83 -7.75
C ASP A 94 -28.68 -20.97 -6.24
N PHE A 95 -28.24 -22.11 -5.65
CA PHE A 95 -28.38 -22.33 -4.23
C PHE A 95 -27.45 -21.44 -3.43
N PHE A 96 -27.79 -21.17 -2.16
CA PHE A 96 -26.95 -20.47 -1.20
C PHE A 96 -25.48 -20.89 -1.28
N LYS A 97 -24.54 -19.95 -1.26
CA LYS A 97 -23.11 -20.23 -1.44
C LYS A 97 -22.31 -19.97 -0.18
N VAL A 98 -21.37 -20.88 0.10
CA VAL A 98 -20.25 -20.59 1.00
C VAL A 98 -19.05 -20.19 0.14
N ILE A 99 -18.53 -19.00 0.40
CA ILE A 99 -17.35 -18.47 -0.25
C ILE A 99 -16.16 -18.75 0.67
N TYR A 100 -15.15 -19.43 0.14
CA TYR A 100 -13.93 -19.76 0.87
C TYR A 100 -12.91 -18.65 0.70
N GLY A 101 -12.43 -18.11 1.80
CA GLY A 101 -11.46 -17.03 1.83
C GLY A 101 -10.55 -17.08 3.05
N VAL A 102 -9.60 -16.19 3.10
CA VAL A 102 -8.69 -16.01 4.23
C VAL A 102 -8.37 -14.53 4.38
N GLU A 103 -8.29 -14.05 5.60
CA GLU A 103 -7.62 -12.79 5.87
C GLU A 103 -6.13 -13.05 6.02
N ALA A 104 -5.39 -12.71 4.96
CA ALA A 104 -3.96 -12.87 4.88
C ALA A 104 -3.23 -11.63 5.36
N TYR A 105 -1.99 -11.81 5.80
CA TYR A 105 -1.05 -10.73 6.14
C TYR A 105 -0.06 -10.58 4.98
N ILE A 106 -0.13 -9.45 4.29
CA ILE A 106 0.78 -9.13 3.19
C ILE A 106 1.90 -8.24 3.72
N VAL A 107 3.13 -8.61 3.44
CA VAL A 107 4.31 -7.77 3.63
C VAL A 107 4.81 -7.29 2.28
N ASP A 108 5.31 -6.06 2.24
CA ASP A 108 5.92 -5.51 1.05
C ASP A 108 7.44 -5.75 1.11
N ASP A 109 7.83 -6.93 0.64
CA ASP A 109 9.23 -7.37 0.53
C ASP A 109 9.88 -7.04 -0.84
N LEU A 110 9.09 -6.39 -1.73
CA LEU A 110 9.51 -6.05 -3.08
C LEU A 110 9.86 -4.55 -3.23
N LYS A 111 9.97 -3.80 -2.12
CA LYS A 111 10.39 -2.40 -2.21
C LYS A 111 11.80 -2.31 -2.73
N GLU A 112 11.90 -1.74 -3.91
CA GLU A 112 13.17 -1.50 -4.58
C GLU A 112 13.68 -0.10 -4.25
N ILE A 113 14.98 0.01 -3.90
CA ILE A 113 15.67 1.30 -3.77
C ILE A 113 15.60 2.04 -5.10
N THR A 114 15.89 1.32 -6.19
CA THR A 114 15.92 1.85 -7.55
C THR A 114 14.75 1.30 -8.35
N ASN A 115 13.97 2.20 -8.93
CA ASN A 115 12.84 1.86 -9.80
C ASN A 115 13.17 2.22 -11.24
N ASN A 116 12.71 1.37 -12.18
CA ASN A 116 12.95 1.54 -13.62
C ASN A 116 14.45 1.65 -13.95
N ASP A 117 15.24 0.74 -13.38
CA ASP A 117 16.68 0.64 -13.63
C ASP A 117 16.96 0.33 -15.11
N LYS A 118 17.90 1.04 -15.70
CA LYS A 118 18.34 0.91 -17.10
C LYS A 118 19.79 0.43 -17.19
N GLY A 119 20.33 -0.17 -16.13
CA GLY A 119 21.70 -0.66 -16.08
C GLY A 119 22.73 0.43 -15.80
N GLN A 120 22.32 1.52 -15.14
CA GLN A 120 23.23 2.63 -14.83
C GLN A 120 24.28 2.22 -13.79
N GLU A 121 25.52 2.65 -14.03
CA GLU A 121 26.59 2.65 -13.03
C GLU A 121 26.39 3.80 -12.04
N ILE A 122 26.80 3.62 -10.79
CA ILE A 122 26.75 4.69 -9.77
C ILE A 122 27.77 5.77 -10.09
N ALA A 123 29.00 5.35 -10.44
CA ALA A 123 30.08 6.26 -10.76
C ALA A 123 29.79 7.08 -12.02
N GLY A 124 29.96 8.38 -11.95
CA GLY A 124 29.74 9.30 -13.07
C GLY A 124 28.26 9.62 -13.35
N THR A 125 27.31 8.94 -12.70
CA THR A 125 25.89 9.26 -12.83
C THR A 125 25.57 10.60 -12.19
N THR A 126 24.79 11.42 -12.91
CA THR A 126 24.21 12.63 -12.38
C THR A 126 22.88 12.29 -11.70
N PHE A 127 22.69 12.78 -10.50
CA PHE A 127 21.43 12.62 -9.77
C PHE A 127 20.71 13.96 -9.65
N VAL A 128 19.38 13.94 -9.72
CA VAL A 128 18.52 15.08 -9.39
C VAL A 128 17.70 14.70 -8.19
N VAL A 129 18.04 15.27 -7.04
CA VAL A 129 17.29 15.10 -5.80
C VAL A 129 16.21 16.16 -5.77
N PHE A 130 14.95 15.77 -5.61
CA PHE A 130 13.82 16.67 -5.71
C PHE A 130 12.74 16.37 -4.68
N ASP A 131 11.94 17.37 -4.42
CA ASP A 131 10.77 17.33 -3.56
C ASP A 131 9.68 18.21 -4.17
N ILE A 132 8.42 17.93 -3.85
CA ILE A 132 7.27 18.73 -4.31
C ILE A 132 6.32 19.06 -3.17
N GLU A 133 5.73 20.26 -3.22
CA GLU A 133 4.59 20.61 -2.39
C GLU A 133 3.30 20.57 -3.23
N THR A 134 2.20 20.13 -2.63
CA THR A 134 0.96 19.84 -3.33
C THR A 134 -0.28 20.31 -2.56
N THR A 135 -1.41 20.46 -3.24
CA THR A 135 -2.70 20.77 -2.59
C THR A 135 -3.34 19.57 -1.88
N GLY A 136 -2.66 18.42 -1.80
CA GLY A 136 -3.12 17.19 -1.14
C GLY A 136 -2.42 15.94 -1.66
N PHE A 137 -2.89 14.76 -1.30
CA PHE A 137 -2.13 13.52 -1.45
C PHE A 137 -2.41 12.72 -2.74
N SER A 138 -3.38 13.11 -3.55
CA SER A 138 -3.77 12.36 -4.75
C SER A 138 -3.21 13.00 -6.02
N PRO A 139 -2.31 12.34 -6.77
CA PRO A 139 -1.80 12.88 -8.02
C PRO A 139 -2.88 13.09 -9.09
N VAL A 140 -4.01 12.38 -8.97
CA VAL A 140 -5.15 12.51 -9.91
C VAL A 140 -6.03 13.72 -9.57
N HIS A 141 -6.21 14.02 -8.28
CA HIS A 141 -7.18 15.03 -7.82
C HIS A 141 -6.53 16.32 -7.31
N ASN A 142 -5.28 16.25 -6.89
CA ASN A 142 -4.57 17.39 -6.34
C ASN A 142 -3.53 17.96 -7.31
N LYS A 143 -3.02 19.14 -7.00
CA LYS A 143 -2.12 19.92 -7.84
C LYS A 143 -0.78 20.13 -7.17
N ILE A 144 0.28 20.24 -7.96
CA ILE A 144 1.61 20.68 -7.48
C ILE A 144 1.57 22.20 -7.29
N ILE A 145 2.15 22.69 -6.19
CA ILE A 145 2.24 24.12 -5.86
C ILE A 145 3.69 24.60 -5.73
N GLU A 146 4.66 23.70 -5.54
CA GLU A 146 6.09 24.00 -5.58
C GLU A 146 6.85 22.78 -6.09
N ILE A 147 7.93 22.99 -6.84
CA ILE A 147 8.95 22.00 -7.18
C ILE A 147 10.31 22.57 -6.74
N GLY A 148 11.01 21.80 -5.91
CA GLY A 148 12.39 22.06 -5.52
C GLY A 148 13.29 20.90 -5.93
N ALA A 149 14.45 21.19 -6.51
CA ALA A 149 15.42 20.17 -6.87
C ALA A 149 16.85 20.66 -6.80
N VAL A 150 17.76 19.74 -6.54
CA VAL A 150 19.20 19.99 -6.63
C VAL A 150 19.86 18.90 -7.48
N LYS A 151 20.79 19.32 -8.32
CA LYS A 151 21.59 18.40 -9.14
C LYS A 151 22.84 18.01 -8.39
N VAL A 152 23.09 16.70 -8.28
CA VAL A 152 24.27 16.14 -7.61
C VAL A 152 25.12 15.43 -8.63
N LYS A 153 26.40 15.78 -8.69
CA LYS A 153 27.40 15.15 -9.55
C LYS A 153 28.73 15.05 -8.81
N ASP A 154 29.42 13.93 -8.94
CA ASP A 154 30.73 13.68 -8.31
C ASP A 154 30.75 14.02 -6.81
N GLY A 155 29.68 13.65 -6.08
CA GLY A 155 29.54 13.86 -4.66
C GLY A 155 29.27 15.32 -4.22
N ARG A 156 28.87 16.21 -5.13
CA ARG A 156 28.63 17.64 -4.86
C ARG A 156 27.35 18.12 -5.50
N ILE A 157 26.69 19.06 -4.83
CA ILE A 157 25.56 19.81 -5.41
C ILE A 157 26.13 20.81 -6.42
N THR A 158 25.67 20.72 -7.67
CA THR A 158 26.19 21.52 -8.79
C THR A 158 25.19 22.53 -9.33
N ASP A 159 23.90 22.32 -9.16
CA ASP A 159 22.84 23.17 -9.69
C ASP A 159 21.56 23.06 -8.85
N ARG A 160 20.66 24.06 -8.96
CA ARG A 160 19.40 24.13 -8.24
C ARG A 160 18.26 24.52 -9.16
N PHE A 161 17.08 23.97 -8.89
CA PHE A 161 15.81 24.32 -9.51
C PHE A 161 14.80 24.59 -8.39
N SER A 162 14.13 25.72 -8.40
CA SER A 162 13.09 26.04 -7.42
C SER A 162 12.06 26.97 -8.02
N THR A 163 10.80 26.58 -7.96
CA THR A 163 9.73 27.44 -8.46
C THR A 163 8.38 27.10 -7.81
N PHE A 164 7.62 28.14 -7.50
CA PHE A 164 6.20 27.99 -7.20
C PHE A 164 5.42 27.71 -8.49
N ILE A 165 4.25 27.10 -8.32
CA ILE A 165 3.33 26.76 -9.41
C ILE A 165 1.92 27.20 -9.02
N ASN A 166 1.26 27.93 -9.93
CA ASN A 166 -0.13 28.31 -9.73
C ASN A 166 -1.04 27.09 -9.99
N PRO A 167 -1.72 26.54 -8.95
CA PRO A 167 -2.54 25.35 -9.10
C PRO A 167 -3.89 25.63 -9.78
N LYS A 168 -4.28 26.90 -9.97
CA LYS A 168 -5.61 27.37 -10.45
C LYS A 168 -6.78 26.88 -9.60
N VAL A 169 -6.52 26.44 -8.39
CA VAL A 169 -7.51 26.08 -7.38
C VAL A 169 -7.05 26.59 -6.02
N PRO A 170 -7.95 26.90 -5.08
CA PRO A 170 -7.57 27.34 -3.74
C PRO A 170 -6.73 26.27 -3.03
N ILE A 171 -5.70 26.73 -2.30
CA ILE A 171 -4.88 25.87 -1.45
C ILE A 171 -5.67 25.57 -0.17
N PRO A 172 -5.92 24.28 0.16
CA PRO A 172 -6.64 23.93 1.40
C PRO A 172 -5.91 24.45 2.64
N PHE A 173 -6.64 25.00 3.61
CA PHE A 173 -6.06 25.56 4.85
C PHE A 173 -5.15 24.57 5.60
N ALA A 174 -5.46 23.27 5.56
CA ALA A 174 -4.60 22.23 6.16
C ALA A 174 -3.23 22.16 5.49
N ILE A 175 -3.17 22.37 4.18
CA ILE A 175 -1.93 22.39 3.38
C ILE A 175 -1.16 23.69 3.64
N GLU A 176 -1.85 24.83 3.60
CA GLU A 176 -1.23 26.13 3.97
C GLU A 176 -0.59 26.07 5.36
N LYS A 177 -1.30 25.50 6.35
CA LYS A 177 -0.75 25.31 7.70
C LYS A 177 0.46 24.38 7.74
N LEU A 178 0.51 23.37 6.87
CA LEU A 178 1.60 22.39 6.80
C LEU A 178 2.84 22.98 6.11
N THR A 179 2.65 23.59 4.92
CA THR A 179 3.73 23.99 4.02
C THR A 179 4.09 25.48 4.17
N GLY A 180 3.22 26.29 4.79
CA GLY A 180 3.34 27.73 4.81
C GLY A 180 3.06 28.42 3.47
N ILE A 181 2.71 27.66 2.41
CA ILE A 181 2.41 28.20 1.09
C ILE A 181 0.93 28.54 1.02
N ASN A 182 0.63 29.79 0.70
CA ASN A 182 -0.74 30.30 0.57
C ASN A 182 -1.03 30.77 -0.85
N ASP A 183 -2.33 31.04 -1.14
CA ASP A 183 -2.79 31.44 -2.46
C ASP A 183 -2.07 32.68 -3.02
N SER A 184 -1.72 33.64 -2.16
CA SER A 184 -1.03 34.87 -2.62
C SER A 184 0.40 34.62 -3.10
N MET A 185 1.08 33.61 -2.57
CA MET A 185 2.45 33.24 -2.97
C MET A 185 2.49 32.59 -4.36
N VAL A 186 1.43 31.93 -4.75
CA VAL A 186 1.34 31.19 -6.04
C VAL A 186 0.50 31.91 -7.11
N ALA A 187 -0.16 33.01 -6.76
CA ALA A 187 -1.08 33.71 -7.64
C ALA A 187 -0.46 34.11 -8.99
N ASP A 188 0.74 34.66 -8.96
CA ASP A 188 1.50 35.12 -10.12
C ASP A 188 2.55 34.10 -10.60
N ALA A 189 2.58 32.89 -10.00
CA ALA A 189 3.49 31.84 -10.41
C ALA A 189 3.07 31.23 -11.76
N PRO A 190 4.02 30.67 -12.53
CA PRO A 190 3.70 29.96 -13.77
C PRO A 190 2.87 28.71 -13.48
N GLU A 191 2.11 28.27 -14.50
CA GLU A 191 1.33 27.04 -14.43
C GLU A 191 2.19 25.80 -14.69
N ILE A 192 1.68 24.62 -14.32
CA ILE A 192 2.38 23.33 -14.46
C ILE A 192 2.78 23.03 -15.90
N GLU A 193 1.98 23.50 -16.88
CA GLU A 193 2.23 23.37 -18.31
C GLU A 193 3.54 24.04 -18.76
N THR A 194 3.95 25.09 -18.04
CA THR A 194 5.20 25.81 -18.29
C THR A 194 6.35 25.21 -17.47
N VAL A 195 6.08 24.86 -16.23
CA VAL A 195 7.13 24.44 -15.26
C VAL A 195 7.57 23.00 -15.51
N LEU A 196 6.64 22.09 -15.78
CA LEU A 196 6.99 20.66 -15.90
C LEU A 196 7.96 20.39 -17.06
N PRO A 197 7.82 20.97 -18.27
CA PRO A 197 8.85 20.80 -19.30
C PRO A 197 10.24 21.32 -18.88
N GLN A 198 10.31 22.42 -18.13
CA GLN A 198 11.57 22.97 -17.62
C GLN A 198 12.20 22.04 -16.58
N PHE A 199 11.39 21.51 -15.66
CA PHE A 199 11.84 20.53 -14.67
C PHE A 199 12.34 19.24 -15.33
N LEU A 200 11.60 18.70 -16.31
CA LEU A 200 12.01 17.51 -17.05
C LEU A 200 13.32 17.73 -17.82
N SER A 201 13.49 18.93 -18.41
CA SER A 201 14.76 19.30 -19.04
C SER A 201 15.92 19.44 -18.02
N PHE A 202 15.65 19.98 -16.83
CA PHE A 202 16.63 19.98 -15.73
C PHE A 202 17.03 18.57 -15.31
N CYS A 203 16.11 17.58 -15.42
CA CYS A 203 16.35 16.18 -15.08
C CYS A 203 16.96 15.35 -16.23
N GLU A 204 17.18 15.95 -17.42
CA GLU A 204 17.68 15.21 -18.58
C GLU A 204 19.00 14.49 -18.26
N ASP A 205 19.11 13.22 -18.67
CA ASP A 205 20.24 12.32 -18.42
C ASP A 205 20.58 12.06 -16.94
N ALA A 206 19.69 12.42 -16.01
CA ALA A 206 19.88 12.19 -14.59
C ALA A 206 18.97 11.05 -14.05
N VAL A 207 19.44 10.46 -12.96
CA VAL A 207 18.62 9.58 -12.11
C VAL A 207 17.94 10.44 -11.05
N LEU A 208 16.61 10.32 -10.93
CA LEU A 208 15.85 11.08 -9.94
C LEU A 208 16.01 10.47 -8.55
N VAL A 209 15.97 11.30 -7.52
CA VAL A 209 16.05 10.86 -6.12
C VAL A 209 15.02 11.66 -5.32
N ALA A 210 14.22 11.00 -4.49
CA ALA A 210 13.32 11.66 -3.57
C ALA A 210 13.17 10.87 -2.27
N HIS A 211 12.60 11.51 -1.25
CA HIS A 211 12.32 10.87 0.03
C HIS A 211 10.85 10.42 0.08
N ASN A 212 10.57 9.11 0.04
CA ASN A 212 9.27 8.52 -0.29
C ASN A 212 8.88 8.79 -1.76
N ALA A 213 9.81 8.51 -2.64
CA ALA A 213 9.83 8.89 -4.05
C ALA A 213 8.57 8.50 -4.86
N SER A 214 7.81 7.50 -4.41
CA SER A 214 6.55 7.11 -5.05
C SER A 214 5.50 8.22 -5.06
N PHE A 215 5.51 9.09 -4.03
CA PHE A 215 4.63 10.25 -3.94
C PHE A 215 4.98 11.28 -5.02
N ASP A 216 6.20 11.76 -5.01
CA ASP A 216 6.67 12.83 -5.91
C ASP A 216 6.64 12.41 -7.37
N THR A 217 7.19 11.23 -7.66
CA THR A 217 7.19 10.67 -9.01
C THR A 217 5.79 10.39 -9.53
N GLY A 218 4.85 10.04 -8.67
CA GLY A 218 3.44 9.87 -8.99
C GLY A 218 2.80 11.14 -9.52
N PHE A 219 3.04 12.28 -8.88
CA PHE A 219 2.57 13.59 -9.33
C PHE A 219 3.24 14.02 -10.64
N ILE A 220 4.55 13.84 -10.76
CA ILE A 220 5.28 14.16 -12.01
C ILE A 220 4.73 13.33 -13.17
N ARG A 221 4.58 12.01 -13.01
CA ARG A 221 4.05 11.12 -14.07
C ARG A 221 2.64 11.44 -14.46
N GLU A 222 1.75 11.74 -13.50
CA GLU A 222 0.35 12.05 -13.79
C GLU A 222 0.23 13.39 -14.57
N ASN A 223 1.01 14.41 -14.20
CA ASN A 223 1.02 15.67 -14.93
C ASN A 223 1.70 15.54 -16.31
N ALA A 224 2.81 14.79 -16.41
CA ALA A 224 3.44 14.50 -17.70
C ALA A 224 2.50 13.76 -18.64
N LYS A 225 1.75 12.78 -18.14
CA LYS A 225 0.71 12.08 -18.91
C LYS A 225 -0.37 13.02 -19.45
N ARG A 226 -0.84 13.97 -18.63
CA ARG A 226 -1.83 14.97 -19.03
C ARG A 226 -1.31 15.92 -20.11
N LEU A 227 -0.03 16.23 -20.06
CA LEU A 227 0.65 17.14 -21.00
C LEU A 227 1.28 16.42 -22.19
N PHE A 228 1.09 15.08 -22.29
CA PHE A 228 1.69 14.24 -23.34
C PHE A 228 3.23 14.35 -23.38
N LEU A 229 3.87 14.52 -22.20
CA LEU A 229 5.31 14.58 -22.06
C LEU A 229 5.87 13.21 -21.67
N PRO A 230 7.11 12.86 -22.10
CA PRO A 230 7.76 11.64 -21.66
C PRO A 230 8.11 11.73 -20.17
N ALA A 231 7.85 10.63 -19.42
CA ALA A 231 8.18 10.52 -17.99
C ALA A 231 8.77 9.13 -17.68
N ASP A 232 9.62 8.65 -18.57
CA ASP A 232 10.35 7.38 -18.44
C ASP A 232 11.73 7.63 -17.79
N PHE A 233 11.73 7.88 -16.50
CA PHE A 233 12.94 8.13 -15.71
C PHE A 233 13.20 7.00 -14.71
N THR A 234 14.46 6.74 -14.42
CA THR A 234 14.93 5.94 -13.29
C THR A 234 14.89 6.80 -12.03
N TYR A 235 14.47 6.23 -10.90
CA TYR A 235 14.51 6.96 -9.63
C TYR A 235 14.88 6.08 -8.44
N LEU A 236 15.46 6.72 -7.41
CA LEU A 236 15.80 6.12 -6.12
C LEU A 236 14.93 6.69 -5.00
N ASP A 237 14.65 5.85 -3.99
CA ASP A 237 13.91 6.23 -2.79
C ASP A 237 14.82 6.22 -1.56
N THR A 238 15.13 7.41 -1.02
CA THR A 238 16.00 7.55 0.16
C THR A 238 15.36 7.05 1.44
N MET A 239 14.02 6.96 1.53
CA MET A 239 13.36 6.34 2.67
C MET A 239 13.60 4.82 2.68
N ILE A 240 13.54 4.17 1.51
CA ILE A 240 13.85 2.74 1.39
C ILE A 240 15.34 2.52 1.66
N MET A 241 16.24 3.34 1.09
CA MET A 241 17.67 3.31 1.40
C MET A 241 17.92 3.38 2.90
N SER A 242 17.26 4.30 3.61
CA SER A 242 17.43 4.47 5.04
C SER A 242 17.01 3.24 5.84
N ARG A 243 15.94 2.56 5.45
CA ARG A 243 15.49 1.32 6.11
C ARG A 243 16.47 0.16 5.94
N VAL A 244 17.13 0.10 4.78
CA VAL A 244 18.12 -0.93 4.46
C VAL A 244 19.45 -0.65 5.18
N LEU A 245 19.92 0.60 5.15
CA LEU A 245 21.23 0.98 5.66
C LEU A 245 21.25 1.27 7.18
N LEU A 246 20.09 1.61 7.75
CA LEU A 246 19.93 1.96 9.16
C LEU A 246 18.81 1.12 9.81
N PRO A 247 18.92 -0.21 9.83
CA PRO A 247 17.83 -1.10 10.29
C PRO A 247 17.46 -0.89 11.77
N GLU A 248 18.38 -0.37 12.59
CA GLU A 248 18.14 -0.08 14.00
C GLU A 248 17.42 1.26 14.23
N GLN A 249 17.23 2.06 13.18
CA GLN A 249 16.56 3.34 13.29
C GLN A 249 15.04 3.17 13.33
N ASN A 250 14.39 3.72 14.37
CA ASN A 250 12.94 3.59 14.54
C ASN A 250 12.11 4.49 13.60
N LYS A 251 12.67 5.60 13.14
CA LYS A 251 11.98 6.60 12.29
C LYS A 251 12.84 6.93 11.09
N HIS A 252 12.25 6.83 9.92
CA HIS A 252 12.88 7.11 8.63
C HIS A 252 12.30 8.35 7.93
N THR A 253 11.72 9.28 8.68
CA THR A 253 11.29 10.58 8.15
C THR A 253 12.50 11.46 7.86
N LEU A 254 12.36 12.44 6.97
CA LEU A 254 13.43 13.37 6.61
C LEU A 254 14.03 14.05 7.85
N ASP A 255 13.18 14.58 8.76
CA ASP A 255 13.61 15.17 10.02
C ASP A 255 14.44 14.24 10.91
N ALA A 256 14.04 12.96 10.98
CA ALA A 256 14.77 11.99 11.78
C ALA A 256 16.16 11.71 11.20
N LEU A 257 16.24 11.58 9.88
CA LEU A 257 17.50 11.36 9.18
C LEU A 257 18.41 12.61 9.20
N CYS A 258 17.87 13.82 9.11
CA CYS A 258 18.61 15.05 9.30
C CYS A 258 19.32 15.08 10.67
N LYS A 259 18.64 14.63 11.72
CA LYS A 259 19.24 14.50 13.07
C LYS A 259 20.35 13.46 13.11
N VAL A 260 20.14 12.29 12.47
CA VAL A 260 21.14 11.20 12.42
C VAL A 260 22.43 11.67 11.74
N PHE A 261 22.32 12.38 10.63
CA PHE A 261 23.45 12.82 9.82
C PHE A 261 23.91 14.24 10.12
N ASN A 262 23.30 14.92 11.10
CA ASN A 262 23.56 16.31 11.46
C ASN A 262 23.45 17.27 10.26
N VAL A 263 22.42 17.06 9.43
CA VAL A 263 22.07 17.90 8.29
C VAL A 263 21.15 19.01 8.77
N SER A 264 21.43 20.27 8.40
CA SER A 264 20.56 21.41 8.70
C SER A 264 19.28 21.36 7.86
N LEU A 265 18.13 21.63 8.48
CA LEU A 265 16.83 21.74 7.83
C LEU A 265 16.11 22.95 8.45
N GLU A 266 16.47 24.17 7.97
CA GLU A 266 16.00 25.43 8.59
C GLU A 266 14.57 25.78 8.17
N ASN A 267 14.20 25.53 6.91
CA ASN A 267 12.88 25.85 6.35
C ASN A 267 12.16 24.59 5.90
N HIS A 268 11.84 23.68 6.84
CA HIS A 268 11.09 22.47 6.54
C HIS A 268 9.74 22.80 5.85
N HIS A 269 9.35 21.98 4.87
CA HIS A 269 8.21 22.18 3.97
C HIS A 269 8.40 23.32 2.93
N ARG A 270 9.65 23.56 2.53
CA ARG A 270 10.00 24.26 1.30
C ARG A 270 10.70 23.26 0.40
N ALA A 271 10.12 22.99 -0.75
CA ALA A 271 10.55 21.90 -1.63
C ALA A 271 12.05 21.90 -1.95
N VAL A 272 12.67 23.09 -2.15
CA VAL A 272 14.11 23.15 -2.44
C VAL A 272 14.97 22.87 -1.21
N ASP A 273 14.56 23.28 -0.02
CA ASP A 273 15.29 23.05 1.22
C ASP A 273 15.22 21.57 1.63
N ASP A 274 14.04 20.94 1.47
CA ASP A 274 13.83 19.52 1.69
C ASP A 274 14.59 18.66 0.66
N ALA A 275 14.64 19.09 -0.61
CA ALA A 275 15.45 18.45 -1.65
C ALA A 275 16.96 18.56 -1.34
N GLU A 276 17.46 19.71 -0.86
CA GLU A 276 18.86 19.88 -0.50
C GLU A 276 19.23 19.05 0.74
N ALA A 277 18.39 19.03 1.77
CA ALA A 277 18.58 18.17 2.94
C ALA A 277 18.58 16.68 2.53
N THR A 278 17.65 16.28 1.68
CA THR A 278 17.61 14.93 1.12
C THR A 278 18.87 14.61 0.32
N ALA A 279 19.41 15.56 -0.45
CA ALA A 279 20.65 15.37 -1.20
C ALA A 279 21.86 15.14 -0.27
N HIS A 280 21.98 15.87 0.82
CA HIS A 280 23.03 15.64 1.81
C HIS A 280 22.92 14.25 2.44
N ILE A 281 21.71 13.82 2.83
CA ILE A 281 21.47 12.47 3.34
C ILE A 281 21.78 11.42 2.27
N PHE A 282 21.35 11.64 1.03
CA PHE A 282 21.64 10.76 -0.10
C PHE A 282 23.14 10.56 -0.32
N LEU A 283 23.95 11.62 -0.20
CA LEU A 283 25.41 11.52 -0.29
C LEU A 283 26.01 10.64 0.81
N HIS A 284 25.48 10.69 2.04
CA HIS A 284 25.87 9.75 3.10
C HIS A 284 25.52 8.32 2.74
N PHE A 285 24.32 8.09 2.22
CA PHE A 285 23.91 6.75 1.80
C PHE A 285 24.75 6.20 0.64
N MET A 286 25.07 7.05 -0.33
CA MET A 286 25.94 6.67 -1.45
C MET A 286 27.32 6.22 -0.96
N LYS A 287 27.91 6.94 0.00
CA LYS A 287 29.16 6.54 0.62
C LYS A 287 29.05 5.19 1.34
N MET A 288 27.98 4.97 2.09
CA MET A 288 27.73 3.68 2.76
C MET A 288 27.58 2.53 1.75
N MET A 289 26.90 2.78 0.61
CA MET A 289 26.74 1.80 -0.48
C MET A 289 28.07 1.50 -1.16
N GLU A 290 28.91 2.51 -1.39
CA GLU A 290 30.26 2.37 -1.93
C GLU A 290 31.16 1.53 -1.01
N GLU A 291 31.08 1.74 0.31
CA GLU A 291 31.76 0.92 1.32
C GLU A 291 31.33 -0.56 1.30
N GLN A 292 30.11 -0.86 0.84
CA GLN A 292 29.62 -2.22 0.57
C GLN A 292 30.08 -2.78 -0.80
N GLY A 293 30.81 -1.99 -1.58
CA GLY A 293 31.34 -2.39 -2.89
C GLY A 293 30.32 -2.39 -4.03
N LEU A 294 29.15 -1.74 -3.85
CA LEU A 294 28.11 -1.66 -4.89
C LEU A 294 28.53 -0.69 -5.99
N LYS A 295 28.34 -1.08 -7.24
CA LYS A 295 28.77 -0.32 -8.42
C LYS A 295 27.63 0.12 -9.34
N THR A 296 26.51 -0.61 -9.31
CA THR A 296 25.35 -0.35 -10.17
C THR A 296 24.07 -0.15 -9.36
N LEU A 297 23.09 0.51 -9.97
CA LEU A 297 21.78 0.70 -9.35
C LEU A 297 21.05 -0.63 -9.15
N ALA A 298 21.24 -1.62 -10.04
CA ALA A 298 20.69 -2.96 -9.91
C ALA A 298 21.24 -3.71 -8.68
N GLU A 299 22.52 -3.52 -8.37
CA GLU A 299 23.13 -4.10 -7.18
C GLU A 299 22.55 -3.57 -5.90
N MET A 300 22.11 -2.29 -5.87
CA MET A 300 21.40 -1.70 -4.72
C MET A 300 20.10 -2.45 -4.40
N ASN A 301 19.31 -2.82 -5.41
CA ASN A 301 18.10 -3.60 -5.22
C ASN A 301 18.40 -5.01 -4.72
N THR A 302 19.45 -5.62 -5.23
CA THR A 302 19.89 -6.95 -4.77
C THR A 302 20.33 -6.91 -3.31
N PHE A 303 21.07 -5.89 -2.92
CA PHE A 303 21.52 -5.65 -1.54
C PHE A 303 20.34 -5.37 -0.61
N ALA A 304 19.31 -4.66 -1.09
CA ALA A 304 18.15 -4.27 -0.31
C ALA A 304 17.16 -5.42 -0.03
N ARG A 305 17.28 -6.55 -0.71
CA ARG A 305 16.37 -7.68 -0.50
C ARG A 305 16.46 -8.18 0.94
N PRO A 306 15.34 -8.16 1.68
CA PRO A 306 15.36 -8.63 3.06
C PRO A 306 15.64 -10.13 3.11
N SER A 307 16.42 -10.57 4.08
CA SER A 307 16.54 -11.99 4.39
C SER A 307 15.20 -12.55 4.89
N ASP A 308 15.00 -13.88 4.78
CA ASP A 308 13.78 -14.53 5.28
C ASP A 308 13.48 -14.18 6.76
N GLU A 309 14.51 -14.01 7.59
CA GLU A 309 14.38 -13.59 9.01
C GLU A 309 13.88 -12.12 9.14
N ASN A 310 14.26 -11.26 8.22
CA ASN A 310 13.86 -9.85 8.24
C ASN A 310 12.45 -9.65 7.67
N ILE A 311 11.97 -10.52 6.80
CA ILE A 311 10.59 -10.46 6.26
C ILE A 311 9.57 -10.53 7.39
N ALA A 312 9.77 -11.37 8.39
CA ALA A 312 8.88 -11.50 9.55
C ALA A 312 8.76 -10.22 10.41
N ARG A 313 9.70 -9.29 10.28
CA ARG A 313 9.71 -8.00 11.00
C ARG A 313 9.12 -6.84 10.18
N LEU A 314 8.81 -7.08 8.90
CA LEU A 314 8.20 -6.04 8.07
C LEU A 314 6.78 -5.74 8.53
N HIS A 315 6.35 -4.49 8.32
CA HIS A 315 4.97 -4.11 8.58
C HIS A 315 4.02 -4.91 7.67
N SER A 316 3.05 -5.60 8.28
CA SER A 316 2.05 -6.38 7.56
C SER A 316 0.75 -5.60 7.36
N TYR A 317 0.11 -5.85 6.22
CA TYR A 317 -1.20 -5.30 5.85
C TYR A 317 -2.21 -6.43 5.74
N HIS A 318 -3.43 -6.20 6.21
CA HIS A 318 -4.52 -7.18 6.08
C HIS A 318 -5.07 -7.19 4.65
N CYS A 319 -5.26 -8.38 4.11
CA CYS A 319 -5.81 -8.56 2.77
C CYS A 319 -6.77 -9.75 2.74
N ILE A 320 -8.00 -9.50 2.28
CA ILE A 320 -8.99 -10.57 2.11
C ILE A 320 -8.79 -11.24 0.75
N ILE A 321 -8.43 -12.52 0.78
CA ILE A 321 -8.29 -13.36 -0.41
C ILE A 321 -9.50 -14.27 -0.49
N LEU A 322 -10.26 -14.22 -1.60
CA LEU A 322 -11.41 -15.06 -1.85
C LEU A 322 -11.15 -16.04 -3.00
N ALA A 323 -11.47 -17.32 -2.81
CA ALA A 323 -11.34 -18.32 -3.87
C ALA A 323 -12.48 -18.18 -4.88
N LYS A 324 -12.16 -17.96 -6.16
CA LYS A 324 -13.12 -17.88 -7.25
C LYS A 324 -13.64 -19.24 -7.70
N ASN A 325 -12.80 -20.28 -7.57
CA ASN A 325 -13.08 -21.65 -8.02
C ASN A 325 -12.20 -22.64 -7.24
N ASP A 326 -12.32 -23.95 -7.55
CA ASP A 326 -11.55 -25.00 -6.87
C ASP A 326 -10.05 -24.86 -7.03
N LEU A 327 -9.55 -24.39 -8.17
CA LEU A 327 -8.13 -24.13 -8.36
C LEU A 327 -7.65 -23.01 -7.42
N GLY A 328 -8.45 -21.94 -7.29
CA GLY A 328 -8.19 -20.84 -6.34
C GLY A 328 -8.16 -21.35 -4.90
N ARG A 329 -9.08 -22.25 -4.52
CA ARG A 329 -9.10 -22.87 -3.20
C ARG A 329 -7.85 -23.72 -2.91
N ILE A 330 -7.41 -24.52 -3.90
CA ILE A 330 -6.18 -25.32 -3.79
C ILE A 330 -4.95 -24.40 -3.62
N ASN A 331 -4.89 -23.33 -4.40
CA ASN A 331 -3.80 -22.36 -4.30
C ASN A 331 -3.80 -21.64 -2.94
N MET A 332 -4.98 -21.35 -2.39
CA MET A 332 -5.11 -20.78 -1.04
C MET A 332 -4.53 -21.72 0.02
N TYR A 333 -4.82 -23.04 -0.04
CA TYR A 333 -4.20 -24.01 0.87
C TYR A 333 -2.67 -24.00 0.75
N ARG A 334 -2.13 -23.88 -0.46
CA ARG A 334 -0.68 -23.80 -0.69
C ARG A 334 -0.10 -22.53 -0.08
N LEU A 335 -0.74 -21.38 -0.28
CA LEU A 335 -0.31 -20.10 0.32
C LEU A 335 -0.28 -20.18 1.84
N ILE A 336 -1.34 -20.69 2.47
CA ILE A 336 -1.42 -20.84 3.92
C ILE A 336 -0.34 -21.82 4.42
N SER A 337 -0.15 -22.95 3.74
CA SER A 337 0.91 -23.89 4.11
C SER A 337 2.30 -23.24 4.02
N MET A 338 2.57 -22.47 2.96
CA MET A 338 3.84 -21.76 2.81
C MET A 338 4.03 -20.70 3.89
N SER A 339 2.99 -19.93 4.22
CA SER A 339 3.09 -18.90 5.27
C SER A 339 3.45 -19.51 6.62
N HIS A 340 2.84 -20.65 7.00
CA HIS A 340 3.12 -21.31 8.28
C HIS A 340 4.40 -22.12 8.31
N LEU A 341 4.86 -22.68 7.18
CA LEU A 341 6.03 -23.55 7.15
C LEU A 341 7.34 -22.81 6.85
N LYS A 342 7.26 -21.67 6.17
CA LYS A 342 8.44 -20.94 5.68
C LYS A 342 8.59 -19.54 6.28
N TYR A 343 7.49 -18.82 6.53
CA TYR A 343 7.52 -17.40 6.86
C TYR A 343 6.88 -17.06 8.22
N PHE A 344 6.51 -18.07 9.02
CA PHE A 344 5.90 -17.86 10.34
C PHE A 344 6.95 -17.63 11.42
#